data_98b871018517456cb9525f3605770e1e
#
_entry.id   98b871018517456cb9525f3605770e1e
#
_cell.length_a   1.000
_cell.length_b   1.000
_cell.length_c   1.000
_cell.angle_alpha   90.00
_cell.angle_beta   90.00
_cell.angle_gamma   90.00
#
_symmetry.space_group_name_H-M   'P 1'
#
loop_
_entity.id
_entity.type
_entity.pdbx_description
1 polymer ?
#
loop_
_entity_poly.entity_id
_entity_poly.type
_entity_poly.pdbx_seq_one_letter_code
_entity_poly.pdbx_strand_id
1 'polypeptide(L)'
;MIRVHRIRLDPTATQGVYFARACGVSRFAYNWALAEWKRQYEAGGKPDEAALRKQLNAIKAAEFPWMAEVTKCAPQTAIKNVGLAFEHFFRRVKLGQKPGYPRFKRKGIRDSFRADNGPADATSHAVEVTGKVVKLPRCGVVRMREALRFAGRVKSATVSRMADGWYVALAVETEDRLTAKQDRGAVGVDLGVTTLATFSDGTTEPALKPHRAGHKRIVRLSQSLARKKKGSANRAKAKAKLARLHLRIANVRKDALHKLTTTLATNYSTIGIEDLNVSGMLRNGSLARSIADAGFSEFRRQLEYKAVMTGAQVIVIDRFYPSSKTCSGCGTIHEITLRDRVLSCGCGLKMNRDLNAAINIRRQALALQSVERKALAGASASVKPVSVKQKKRDVHRNVQTA
;
A
#
# COMPACT_ATOMS: atom_id res chain seq x y z
N MET A 1 -12.36 6.81 9.39
CA MET A 1 -11.11 6.33 8.71
C MET A 1 -11.39 6.05 7.25
N ILE A 2 -10.38 6.14 6.32
CA ILE A 2 -10.59 5.70 4.92
C ILE A 2 -10.08 4.28 4.77
N ARG A 3 -10.98 3.37 4.38
CA ARG A 3 -10.67 1.97 4.05
C ARG A 3 -10.83 1.74 2.55
N VAL A 4 -10.02 0.85 1.98
CA VAL A 4 -10.10 0.53 0.55
C VAL A 4 -10.40 -0.96 0.39
N HIS A 5 -11.51 -1.25 -0.32
CA HIS A 5 -11.85 -2.61 -0.72
C HIS A 5 -11.69 -2.77 -2.23
N ARG A 6 -10.84 -3.73 -2.63
CA ARG A 6 -10.63 -4.05 -4.05
C ARG A 6 -11.42 -5.29 -4.43
N ILE A 7 -12.39 -5.10 -5.31
CA ILE A 7 -13.35 -6.12 -5.74
C ILE A 7 -13.17 -6.41 -7.23
N ARG A 8 -13.26 -7.67 -7.63
CA ARG A 8 -13.27 -8.06 -9.04
C ARG A 8 -14.61 -7.70 -9.65
N LEU A 9 -14.56 -7.09 -10.85
CA LEU A 9 -15.71 -6.77 -11.68
C LEU A 9 -16.01 -7.87 -12.69
N ASP A 10 -17.29 -7.95 -13.08
CA ASP A 10 -17.79 -8.82 -14.13
C ASP A 10 -18.51 -7.96 -15.20
N PRO A 11 -17.76 -7.14 -15.96
CA PRO A 11 -18.32 -6.22 -16.91
C PRO A 11 -18.80 -6.93 -18.17
N THR A 12 -19.85 -6.39 -18.81
CA THR A 12 -20.23 -6.76 -20.19
C THR A 12 -19.13 -6.36 -21.17
N ALA A 13 -19.20 -6.85 -22.41
CA ALA A 13 -18.25 -6.49 -23.47
C ALA A 13 -18.19 -4.96 -23.68
N THR A 14 -19.36 -4.30 -23.75
CA THR A 14 -19.49 -2.84 -23.91
C THR A 14 -18.86 -2.09 -22.74
N GLN A 15 -19.11 -2.52 -21.49
CA GLN A 15 -18.50 -1.93 -20.29
C GLN A 15 -16.98 -2.12 -20.29
N GLY A 16 -16.49 -3.27 -20.73
CA GLY A 16 -15.06 -3.53 -20.90
C GLY A 16 -14.38 -2.59 -21.89
N VAL A 17 -15.06 -2.27 -23.00
CA VAL A 17 -14.61 -1.27 -23.98
C VAL A 17 -14.59 0.13 -23.36
N TYR A 18 -15.64 0.51 -22.65
CA TYR A 18 -15.69 1.78 -21.92
C TYR A 18 -14.51 1.91 -20.94
N PHE A 19 -14.23 0.88 -20.13
CA PHE A 19 -13.09 0.90 -19.21
C PHE A 19 -11.75 1.08 -19.93
N ALA A 20 -11.57 0.42 -21.06
CA ALA A 20 -10.36 0.55 -21.86
C ALA A 20 -10.19 1.98 -22.41
N ARG A 21 -11.30 2.62 -22.89
CA ARG A 21 -11.32 4.02 -23.33
C ARG A 21 -11.03 4.97 -22.18
N ALA A 22 -11.67 4.82 -21.01
CA ALA A 22 -11.42 5.65 -19.83
C ALA A 22 -9.97 5.56 -19.32
N CYS A 23 -9.37 4.36 -19.34
CA CYS A 23 -7.94 4.19 -19.08
C CYS A 23 -7.06 4.89 -20.14
N GLY A 24 -7.50 4.88 -21.40
CA GLY A 24 -6.85 5.58 -22.51
C GLY A 24 -6.81 7.10 -22.27
N VAL A 25 -7.97 7.68 -21.97
CA VAL A 25 -8.13 9.10 -21.62
C VAL A 25 -7.27 9.47 -20.40
N SER A 26 -7.33 8.68 -19.32
CA SER A 26 -6.53 8.91 -18.12
C SER A 26 -5.02 8.89 -18.42
N ARG A 27 -4.56 7.96 -19.25
CA ARG A 27 -3.15 7.88 -19.66
C ARG A 27 -2.75 9.07 -20.52
N PHE A 28 -3.57 9.43 -21.49
CA PHE A 28 -3.32 10.58 -22.38
C PHE A 28 -3.22 11.86 -21.56
N ALA A 29 -4.20 12.16 -20.71
CA ALA A 29 -4.20 13.38 -19.89
C ALA A 29 -3.01 13.45 -18.92
N TYR A 30 -2.59 12.32 -18.35
CA TYR A 30 -1.37 12.25 -17.55
C TYR A 30 -0.13 12.59 -18.38
N ASN A 31 -0.01 12.00 -19.57
CA ASN A 31 1.16 12.20 -20.43
C ASN A 31 1.21 13.63 -20.99
N TRP A 32 0.07 14.16 -21.40
CA TRP A 32 -0.07 15.54 -21.85
C TRP A 32 0.35 16.51 -20.73
N ALA A 33 -0.17 16.34 -19.52
CA ALA A 33 0.17 17.18 -18.38
C ALA A 33 1.65 17.07 -17.99
N LEU A 34 2.25 15.89 -18.10
CA LEU A 34 3.66 15.69 -17.81
C LEU A 34 4.56 16.39 -18.86
N ALA A 35 4.18 16.32 -20.15
CA ALA A 35 4.89 17.01 -21.23
C ALA A 35 4.79 18.53 -21.07
N GLU A 36 3.58 19.04 -20.77
CA GLU A 36 3.30 20.45 -20.60
C GLU A 36 3.98 21.00 -19.33
N TRP A 37 4.00 20.23 -18.24
CA TRP A 37 4.77 20.56 -17.02
C TRP A 37 6.26 20.78 -17.35
N LYS A 38 6.83 19.83 -18.10
CA LYS A 38 8.24 19.90 -18.50
C LYS A 38 8.50 21.15 -19.37
N ARG A 39 7.65 21.39 -20.39
CA ARG A 39 7.78 22.55 -21.29
C ARG A 39 7.72 23.88 -20.53
N GLN A 40 6.76 24.04 -19.59
CA GLN A 40 6.63 25.27 -18.80
C GLN A 40 7.81 25.47 -17.85
N TYR A 41 8.31 24.38 -17.25
CA TYR A 41 9.47 24.44 -16.36
C TYR A 41 10.76 24.81 -17.13
N GLU A 42 10.98 24.25 -18.30
CA GLU A 42 12.12 24.58 -19.19
C GLU A 42 12.07 26.03 -19.71
N ALA A 43 10.88 26.60 -19.84
CA ALA A 43 10.66 28.01 -20.15
C ALA A 43 10.81 28.95 -18.92
N GLY A 44 11.28 28.47 -17.77
CA GLY A 44 11.47 29.25 -16.55
C GLY A 44 10.21 29.46 -15.72
N GLY A 45 9.08 28.84 -16.09
CA GLY A 45 7.82 28.94 -15.36
C GLY A 45 7.76 28.02 -14.13
N LYS A 46 6.72 28.21 -13.31
CA LYS A 46 6.38 27.37 -12.16
C LYS A 46 5.09 26.61 -12.47
N PRO A 47 5.16 25.44 -13.11
CA PRO A 47 3.96 24.69 -13.47
C PRO A 47 3.19 24.24 -12.23
N ASP A 48 1.86 24.31 -12.33
CA ASP A 48 0.91 23.92 -11.30
C ASP A 48 -0.17 23.00 -11.87
N GLU A 49 -0.62 22.02 -11.08
CA GLU A 49 -1.59 21.02 -11.54
C GLU A 49 -2.97 21.63 -11.85
N ALA A 50 -3.40 22.65 -11.08
CA ALA A 50 -4.68 23.31 -11.28
C ALA A 50 -4.68 24.13 -12.57
N ALA A 51 -3.59 24.86 -12.86
CA ALA A 51 -3.39 25.60 -14.09
C ALA A 51 -3.39 24.67 -15.32
N LEU A 52 -2.66 23.53 -15.26
CA LEU A 52 -2.65 22.53 -16.32
C LEU A 52 -4.04 21.93 -16.56
N ARG A 53 -4.81 21.70 -15.50
CA ARG A 53 -6.18 21.20 -15.62
C ARG A 53 -7.09 22.23 -16.31
N LYS A 54 -6.96 23.52 -15.97
CA LYS A 54 -7.69 24.63 -16.63
C LYS A 54 -7.32 24.71 -18.10
N GLN A 55 -6.03 24.62 -18.42
CA GLN A 55 -5.51 24.63 -19.78
C GLN A 55 -6.03 23.47 -20.63
N LEU A 56 -5.98 22.20 -20.12
CA LEU A 56 -6.56 21.08 -20.83
C LEU A 56 -8.07 21.23 -21.02
N ASN A 57 -8.77 21.75 -20.03
CA ASN A 57 -10.22 21.96 -20.14
C ASN A 57 -10.60 22.99 -21.22
N ALA A 58 -9.77 23.99 -21.46
CA ALA A 58 -10.00 25.00 -22.51
C ALA A 58 -9.88 24.41 -23.93
N ILE A 59 -8.92 23.52 -24.14
CA ILE A 59 -8.61 22.99 -25.48
C ILE A 59 -9.30 21.65 -25.81
N LYS A 60 -9.72 20.88 -24.79
CA LYS A 60 -10.20 19.49 -24.97
C LYS A 60 -11.40 19.33 -25.88
N ALA A 61 -12.28 20.34 -25.96
CA ALA A 61 -13.47 20.26 -26.80
C ALA A 61 -13.10 20.37 -28.28
N ALA A 62 -12.15 21.22 -28.62
CA ALA A 62 -11.69 21.43 -29.97
C ALA A 62 -10.66 20.36 -30.42
N GLU A 63 -9.66 20.10 -29.58
CA GLU A 63 -8.52 19.26 -29.97
C GLU A 63 -8.74 17.77 -29.63
N PHE A 64 -9.51 17.45 -28.55
CA PHE A 64 -9.66 16.09 -28.02
C PHE A 64 -11.13 15.73 -27.74
N PRO A 65 -12.07 15.87 -28.71
CA PRO A 65 -13.51 15.67 -28.49
C PRO A 65 -13.87 14.27 -27.96
N TRP A 66 -13.07 13.25 -28.27
CA TRP A 66 -13.21 11.87 -27.78
C TRP A 66 -13.09 11.74 -26.26
N MET A 67 -12.53 12.73 -25.55
CA MET A 67 -12.52 12.74 -24.08
C MET A 67 -13.92 12.84 -23.48
N ALA A 68 -14.88 13.42 -24.21
CA ALA A 68 -16.26 13.55 -23.77
C ALA A 68 -17.00 12.20 -23.71
N GLU A 69 -16.49 11.14 -24.34
CA GLU A 69 -17.09 9.80 -24.31
C GLU A 69 -17.00 9.12 -22.93
N VAL A 70 -16.11 9.57 -22.07
CA VAL A 70 -15.87 8.98 -20.74
C VAL A 70 -16.10 9.97 -19.61
N THR A 71 -16.04 9.48 -18.37
CA THR A 71 -16.21 10.33 -17.20
C THR A 71 -15.17 11.47 -17.14
N LYS A 72 -15.63 12.69 -16.81
CA LYS A 72 -14.76 13.85 -16.59
C LYS A 72 -13.71 13.65 -15.51
N CYS A 73 -13.94 12.72 -14.59
CA CYS A 73 -13.00 12.40 -13.52
C CYS A 73 -11.70 11.75 -14.03
N ALA A 74 -11.76 11.02 -15.16
CA ALA A 74 -10.60 10.30 -15.69
C ALA A 74 -9.42 11.23 -16.06
N PRO A 75 -9.59 12.28 -16.89
CA PRO A 75 -8.52 13.24 -17.17
C PRO A 75 -8.19 14.11 -15.96
N GLN A 76 -9.16 14.58 -15.18
CA GLN A 76 -8.93 15.44 -14.03
C GLN A 76 -8.04 14.78 -12.98
N THR A 77 -8.36 13.53 -12.59
CA THR A 77 -7.56 12.79 -11.61
C THR A 77 -6.18 12.44 -12.17
N ALA A 78 -6.06 12.22 -13.47
CA ALA A 78 -4.78 11.95 -14.11
C ALA A 78 -3.81 13.15 -13.98
N ILE A 79 -4.29 14.37 -14.18
CA ILE A 79 -3.49 15.59 -14.03
C ILE A 79 -3.12 15.81 -12.54
N LYS A 80 -4.06 15.65 -11.61
CA LYS A 80 -3.76 15.68 -10.15
C LYS A 80 -2.63 14.70 -9.78
N ASN A 81 -2.62 13.52 -10.38
CA ASN A 81 -1.55 12.55 -10.14
C ASN A 81 -0.18 13.00 -10.69
N VAL A 82 -0.11 13.91 -11.67
CA VAL A 82 1.15 14.53 -12.09
C VAL A 82 1.66 15.47 -10.99
N GLY A 83 0.80 16.34 -10.46
CA GLY A 83 1.15 17.23 -9.34
C GLY A 83 1.69 16.42 -8.15
N LEU A 84 0.93 15.40 -7.69
CA LEU A 84 1.37 14.51 -6.62
C LEU A 84 2.70 13.80 -6.92
N ALA A 85 2.96 13.42 -8.17
CA ALA A 85 4.23 12.79 -8.55
C ALA A 85 5.40 13.76 -8.41
N PHE A 86 5.22 15.04 -8.76
CA PHE A 86 6.24 16.07 -8.55
C PHE A 86 6.40 16.46 -7.08
N GLU A 87 5.32 16.54 -6.30
CA GLU A 87 5.41 16.72 -4.84
C GLU A 87 6.27 15.63 -4.19
N HIS A 88 6.03 14.37 -4.56
CA HIS A 88 6.84 13.23 -4.09
C HIS A 88 8.29 13.30 -4.58
N PHE A 89 8.52 13.77 -5.80
CA PHE A 89 9.86 13.96 -6.35
C PHE A 89 10.62 15.01 -5.55
N PHE A 90 10.08 16.22 -5.39
CA PHE A 90 10.72 17.31 -4.68
C PHE A 90 10.91 17.02 -3.19
N ARG A 91 9.92 16.36 -2.55
CA ARG A 91 10.07 15.91 -1.16
C ARG A 91 11.27 14.99 -0.98
N ARG A 92 11.49 14.04 -1.90
CA ARG A 92 12.65 13.14 -1.84
C ARG A 92 13.97 13.88 -2.07
N VAL A 93 14.00 14.83 -3.00
CA VAL A 93 15.15 15.71 -3.20
C VAL A 93 15.48 16.44 -1.91
N LYS A 94 14.50 17.09 -1.29
CA LYS A 94 14.66 17.83 -0.03
C LYS A 94 15.16 16.96 1.13
N LEU A 95 14.79 15.68 1.14
CA LEU A 95 15.20 14.71 2.17
C LEU A 95 16.54 13.99 1.82
N GLY A 96 17.27 14.41 0.77
CA GLY A 96 18.50 13.73 0.33
C GLY A 96 18.28 12.28 -0.15
N GLN A 97 17.03 11.87 -0.39
CA GLN A 97 16.71 10.53 -0.89
C GLN A 97 16.84 10.49 -2.41
N LYS A 98 17.12 9.29 -2.97
CA LYS A 98 17.14 9.11 -4.42
C LYS A 98 15.77 9.44 -5.03
N PRO A 99 15.63 10.56 -5.78
CA PRO A 99 14.37 10.95 -6.38
C PRO A 99 14.07 10.10 -7.61
N GLY A 100 12.78 9.84 -7.85
CA GLY A 100 12.30 9.20 -9.07
C GLY A 100 11.53 10.22 -9.92
N TYR A 101 12.12 10.68 -11.03
CA TYR A 101 11.43 11.62 -11.92
C TYR A 101 10.16 10.98 -12.51
N PRO A 102 9.02 11.71 -12.61
CA PRO A 102 7.79 11.20 -13.20
C PRO A 102 8.00 10.71 -14.63
N ARG A 103 7.41 9.55 -14.98
CA ARG A 103 7.58 8.91 -16.29
C ARG A 103 6.28 8.84 -17.04
N PHE A 104 6.35 8.93 -18.38
CA PHE A 104 5.20 8.71 -19.25
C PHE A 104 4.58 7.33 -19.05
N LYS A 105 3.25 7.29 -18.98
CA LYS A 105 2.48 6.05 -18.87
C LYS A 105 2.39 5.35 -20.22
N ARG A 106 2.48 4.01 -20.22
CA ARG A 106 2.39 3.17 -21.41
C ARG A 106 1.12 2.32 -21.37
N LYS A 107 0.52 2.07 -22.55
CA LYS A 107 -0.67 1.20 -22.71
C LYS A 107 -0.36 -0.21 -22.19
N GLY A 108 -1.27 -0.79 -21.42
CA GLY A 108 -1.13 -2.14 -20.86
C GLY A 108 -0.22 -2.24 -19.64
N ILE A 109 0.27 -1.11 -19.12
CA ILE A 109 1.05 -1.06 -17.87
C ILE A 109 0.27 -0.24 -16.85
N ARG A 110 -0.33 -0.90 -15.86
CA ARG A 110 -1.14 -0.29 -14.78
C ARG A 110 -2.28 0.58 -15.33
N ASP A 111 -2.99 0.09 -16.36
CA ASP A 111 -4.15 0.76 -16.90
C ASP A 111 -5.21 0.95 -15.81
N SER A 112 -5.58 2.19 -15.54
CA SER A 112 -6.59 2.54 -14.54
C SER A 112 -7.17 3.93 -14.80
N PHE A 113 -8.41 4.14 -14.33
CA PHE A 113 -9.02 5.44 -14.20
C PHE A 113 -9.76 5.53 -12.87
N ARG A 114 -10.02 6.73 -12.40
CA ARG A 114 -10.71 6.98 -11.13
C ARG A 114 -11.95 7.85 -11.37
N ALA A 115 -13.02 7.52 -10.66
CA ALA A 115 -14.20 8.34 -10.50
C ALA A 115 -14.31 8.73 -9.02
N ASP A 116 -14.47 10.01 -8.76
CA ASP A 116 -14.62 10.55 -7.42
C ASP A 116 -16.09 10.96 -7.18
N ASN A 117 -16.59 10.67 -5.99
CA ASN A 117 -17.78 11.33 -5.45
C ASN A 117 -17.37 12.70 -4.91
N GLY A 118 -18.13 13.72 -5.19
CA GLY A 118 -17.90 15.06 -4.67
C GLY A 118 -17.87 15.15 -3.13
N PRO A 119 -18.03 16.36 -2.59
CA PRO A 119 -18.20 16.61 -1.16
C PRO A 119 -19.36 15.78 -0.55
N ALA A 120 -19.48 15.78 0.77
CA ALA A 120 -20.48 14.97 1.48
C ALA A 120 -21.91 15.41 1.21
N ASP A 121 -22.09 16.70 1.02
CA ASP A 121 -23.32 17.42 0.75
C ASP A 121 -23.76 17.45 -0.72
N ALA A 122 -23.00 16.76 -1.61
CA ALA A 122 -23.39 16.68 -3.01
C ALA A 122 -24.75 15.98 -3.16
N THR A 123 -25.67 16.61 -3.90
CA THR A 123 -27.02 16.13 -4.15
C THR A 123 -27.08 14.84 -4.99
N SER A 124 -25.99 14.51 -5.69
CA SER A 124 -25.86 13.25 -6.43
C SER A 124 -24.45 12.70 -6.34
N HIS A 125 -24.35 11.38 -6.18
CA HIS A 125 -23.08 10.69 -6.17
C HIS A 125 -22.79 10.04 -7.53
N ALA A 126 -21.60 10.29 -8.07
CA ALA A 126 -21.14 9.70 -9.33
C ALA A 126 -20.88 8.20 -9.22
N VAL A 127 -20.60 7.71 -8.01
CA VAL A 127 -20.34 6.30 -7.69
C VAL A 127 -21.29 5.85 -6.58
N GLU A 128 -22.13 4.90 -6.87
CA GLU A 128 -23.07 4.28 -5.92
C GLU A 128 -22.80 2.79 -5.82
N VAL A 129 -22.95 2.22 -4.63
CA VAL A 129 -22.75 0.79 -4.40
C VAL A 129 -23.98 0.21 -3.70
N THR A 130 -24.58 -0.81 -4.30
CA THR A 130 -25.74 -1.52 -3.75
C THR A 130 -25.53 -3.03 -3.88
N GLY A 131 -25.39 -3.72 -2.77
CA GLY A 131 -25.14 -5.18 -2.76
C GLY A 131 -23.89 -5.54 -3.59
N LYS A 132 -24.07 -6.33 -4.63
CA LYS A 132 -23.00 -6.78 -5.54
C LYS A 132 -22.93 -5.97 -6.85
N VAL A 133 -23.36 -4.71 -6.84
CA VAL A 133 -23.25 -3.85 -8.03
C VAL A 133 -22.65 -2.49 -7.66
N VAL A 134 -21.93 -1.91 -8.61
CA VAL A 134 -21.42 -0.55 -8.54
C VAL A 134 -21.89 0.23 -9.76
N LYS A 135 -22.51 1.38 -9.54
CA LYS A 135 -22.85 2.35 -10.59
C LYS A 135 -21.64 3.25 -10.81
N LEU A 136 -21.19 3.35 -12.04
CA LEU A 136 -20.07 4.19 -12.44
C LEU A 136 -20.55 5.25 -13.44
N PRO A 137 -20.05 6.49 -13.36
CA PRO A 137 -20.51 7.57 -14.23
C PRO A 137 -20.26 7.23 -15.70
N ARG A 138 -21.27 7.48 -16.54
CA ARG A 138 -21.30 7.19 -17.99
C ARG A 138 -21.12 5.71 -18.39
N CYS A 139 -20.96 4.81 -17.41
CA CYS A 139 -20.87 3.36 -17.66
C CYS A 139 -22.13 2.62 -17.21
N GLY A 140 -22.88 3.20 -16.27
CA GLY A 140 -24.03 2.55 -15.64
C GLY A 140 -23.64 1.54 -14.58
N VAL A 141 -24.50 0.56 -14.37
CA VAL A 141 -24.39 -0.45 -13.31
C VAL A 141 -23.50 -1.60 -13.74
N VAL A 142 -22.49 -1.93 -12.96
CA VAL A 142 -21.51 -3.00 -13.21
C VAL A 142 -21.56 -4.03 -12.09
N ARG A 143 -21.58 -5.31 -12.42
CA ARG A 143 -21.57 -6.40 -11.44
C ARG A 143 -20.21 -6.55 -10.77
N MET A 144 -20.23 -6.76 -9.47
CA MET A 144 -19.08 -7.09 -8.63
C MET A 144 -19.16 -8.56 -8.21
N ARG A 145 -18.01 -9.22 -8.03
CA ARG A 145 -17.95 -10.62 -7.57
C ARG A 145 -18.32 -10.79 -6.11
N GLU A 146 -18.13 -9.75 -5.31
CA GLU A 146 -18.49 -9.71 -3.89
C GLU A 146 -19.11 -8.36 -3.53
N ALA A 147 -19.84 -8.28 -2.42
CA ALA A 147 -20.37 -7.04 -1.90
C ALA A 147 -19.26 -6.22 -1.19
N LEU A 148 -19.51 -4.92 -1.02
CA LEU A 148 -18.65 -4.06 -0.22
C LEU A 148 -18.66 -4.51 1.24
N ARG A 149 -17.47 -4.68 1.84
CA ARG A 149 -17.31 -5.20 3.23
C ARG A 149 -17.51 -4.15 4.31
N PHE A 150 -17.42 -2.87 3.95
CA PHE A 150 -17.44 -1.78 4.91
C PHE A 150 -18.68 -0.94 4.72
N ALA A 151 -19.42 -0.69 5.79
CA ALA A 151 -20.42 0.37 5.80
C ALA A 151 -19.75 1.74 5.84
N GLY A 152 -20.33 2.73 5.17
CA GLY A 152 -19.82 4.09 5.14
C GLY A 152 -19.95 4.77 3.78
N ARG A 153 -19.46 6.00 3.68
CA ARG A 153 -19.57 6.81 2.47
C ARG A 153 -18.50 6.44 1.44
N VAL A 154 -18.92 6.07 0.23
CA VAL A 154 -17.99 5.84 -0.88
C VAL A 154 -17.43 7.18 -1.37
N LYS A 155 -16.13 7.40 -1.22
CA LYS A 155 -15.42 8.61 -1.67
C LYS A 155 -15.01 8.53 -3.14
N SER A 156 -14.61 7.33 -3.58
CA SER A 156 -14.13 7.16 -4.95
C SER A 156 -14.08 5.68 -5.35
N ALA A 157 -14.12 5.46 -6.66
CA ALA A 157 -13.88 4.18 -7.30
C ALA A 157 -12.70 4.27 -8.27
N THR A 158 -11.69 3.44 -8.09
CA THR A 158 -10.59 3.29 -9.04
C THR A 158 -10.73 1.98 -9.78
N VAL A 159 -11.08 2.04 -11.05
CA VAL A 159 -11.15 0.87 -11.92
C VAL A 159 -9.78 0.60 -12.53
N SER A 160 -9.32 -0.64 -12.45
CA SER A 160 -8.00 -1.05 -12.93
C SER A 160 -8.04 -2.39 -13.66
N ARG A 161 -7.16 -2.54 -14.66
CA ARG A 161 -7.01 -3.80 -15.40
C ARG A 161 -5.89 -4.63 -14.80
N MET A 162 -6.21 -5.86 -14.41
CA MET A 162 -5.24 -6.88 -14.00
C MET A 162 -5.12 -7.97 -15.08
N ALA A 163 -4.21 -8.90 -14.91
CA ALA A 163 -3.98 -9.96 -15.90
C ALA A 163 -5.16 -10.94 -16.08
N ASP A 164 -6.05 -11.02 -15.09
CA ASP A 164 -7.21 -11.93 -15.05
C ASP A 164 -8.57 -11.21 -15.19
N GLY A 165 -8.59 -9.88 -15.32
CA GLY A 165 -9.83 -9.12 -15.47
C GLY A 165 -9.79 -7.69 -14.95
N TRP A 166 -10.96 -7.13 -14.75
CA TRP A 166 -11.16 -5.79 -14.22
C TRP A 166 -11.46 -5.80 -12.73
N TYR A 167 -10.96 -4.82 -12.03
CA TYR A 167 -11.15 -4.63 -10.60
C TYR A 167 -11.55 -3.19 -10.30
N VAL A 168 -12.39 -3.02 -9.28
CA VAL A 168 -12.66 -1.72 -8.68
C VAL A 168 -12.06 -1.68 -7.27
N ALA A 169 -11.35 -0.63 -6.95
CA ALA A 169 -10.95 -0.29 -5.59
C ALA A 169 -11.84 0.85 -5.09
N LEU A 170 -12.72 0.53 -4.15
CA LEU A 170 -13.65 1.46 -3.52
C LEU A 170 -13.01 2.03 -2.26
N ALA A 171 -12.78 3.34 -2.23
CA ALA A 171 -12.37 4.05 -1.03
C ALA A 171 -13.61 4.48 -0.25
N VAL A 172 -13.75 3.96 0.95
CA VAL A 172 -14.91 4.17 1.82
C VAL A 172 -14.47 4.90 3.08
N GLU A 173 -15.14 5.97 3.41
CA GLU A 173 -15.01 6.68 4.68
C GLU A 173 -15.91 5.99 5.70
N THR A 174 -15.30 5.35 6.68
CA THR A 174 -15.96 4.58 7.72
C THR A 174 -15.92 5.35 9.04
N GLU A 175 -16.95 5.21 9.85
CA GLU A 175 -17.07 5.85 11.18
C GLU A 175 -16.34 5.04 12.27
N ASP A 176 -15.35 4.23 11.91
CA ASP A 176 -14.67 3.38 12.89
C ASP A 176 -14.10 4.23 14.03
N ARG A 177 -14.65 4.01 15.19
CA ARG A 177 -13.99 4.39 16.43
C ARG A 177 -12.79 3.45 16.61
N LEU A 178 -11.61 4.06 16.84
CA LEU A 178 -10.46 3.28 17.29
C LEU A 178 -10.92 2.47 18.50
N THR A 179 -10.90 1.17 18.40
CA THR A 179 -11.19 0.28 19.52
C THR A 179 -10.26 0.68 20.67
N ALA A 180 -10.82 0.84 21.86
CA ALA A 180 -10.02 1.17 23.04
C ALA A 180 -8.85 0.17 23.13
N LYS A 181 -7.66 0.68 23.46
CA LYS A 181 -6.46 -0.15 23.62
C LYS A 181 -6.70 -1.14 24.77
N GLN A 182 -7.15 -2.33 24.42
CA GLN A 182 -7.14 -3.45 25.37
C GLN A 182 -5.73 -4.02 25.43
N ASP A 183 -5.23 -4.31 26.63
CA ASP A 183 -3.97 -5.04 26.74
C ASP A 183 -4.21 -6.51 26.38
N ARG A 184 -3.66 -6.90 25.23
CA ARG A 184 -3.70 -8.26 24.66
C ARG A 184 -2.32 -8.91 24.69
N GLY A 185 -1.42 -8.36 25.50
CA GLY A 185 -0.05 -8.82 25.62
C GLY A 185 0.83 -8.39 24.45
N ALA A 186 2.07 -8.84 24.50
CA ALA A 186 3.11 -8.51 23.55
C ALA A 186 3.69 -9.74 22.88
N VAL A 187 4.04 -9.64 21.59
CA VAL A 187 4.71 -10.69 20.81
C VAL A 187 5.94 -10.13 20.10
N GLY A 188 7.03 -10.89 20.07
CA GLY A 188 8.16 -10.68 19.17
C GLY A 188 8.06 -11.60 17.96
N VAL A 189 8.41 -11.09 16.79
CA VAL A 189 8.32 -11.82 15.52
C VAL A 189 9.67 -11.82 14.83
N ASP A 190 10.27 -12.99 14.72
CA ASP A 190 11.44 -13.24 13.87
C ASP A 190 10.99 -13.69 12.49
N LEU A 191 11.49 -13.03 11.42
CA LEU A 191 11.10 -13.30 10.05
C LEU A 191 12.19 -14.08 9.30
N GLY A 192 11.81 -15.24 8.77
CA GLY A 192 12.73 -16.13 8.06
C GLY A 192 12.26 -16.55 6.66
N VAL A 193 13.15 -17.20 5.91
CA VAL A 193 12.86 -17.74 4.56
C VAL A 193 12.47 -19.22 4.58
N THR A 194 12.81 -19.94 5.64
CA THR A 194 12.45 -21.35 5.84
C THR A 194 11.10 -21.44 6.54
N THR A 195 11.01 -20.88 7.70
CA THR A 195 9.80 -20.52 8.43
C THR A 195 9.54 -19.04 8.16
N LEU A 196 8.32 -18.65 7.81
CA LEU A 196 8.02 -17.25 7.47
C LEU A 196 8.13 -16.35 8.69
N ALA A 197 7.59 -16.82 9.81
CA ALA A 197 7.65 -16.12 11.09
C ALA A 197 7.74 -17.11 12.24
N THR A 198 8.57 -16.80 13.23
CA THR A 198 8.62 -17.48 14.53
C THR A 198 8.20 -16.46 15.59
N PHE A 199 7.28 -16.83 16.46
CA PHE A 199 6.74 -15.96 17.50
C PHE A 199 7.36 -16.27 18.86
N SER A 200 7.42 -15.27 19.73
CA SER A 200 7.99 -15.40 21.07
C SER A 200 7.20 -16.32 22.02
N ASP A 201 6.01 -16.75 21.63
CA ASP A 201 5.22 -17.78 22.32
C ASP A 201 5.52 -19.21 21.86
N GLY A 202 6.47 -19.39 20.93
CA GLY A 202 6.87 -20.66 20.37
C GLY A 202 6.12 -21.09 19.13
N THR A 203 5.02 -20.41 18.77
CA THR A 203 4.28 -20.72 17.55
C THR A 203 5.02 -20.28 16.29
N THR A 204 4.73 -20.88 15.16
CA THR A 204 5.41 -20.60 13.89
C THR A 204 4.43 -20.52 12.73
N GLU A 205 4.76 -19.69 11.74
CA GLU A 205 4.05 -19.60 10.47
C GLU A 205 4.92 -20.13 9.34
N PRO A 206 4.48 -21.15 8.58
CA PRO A 206 5.29 -21.74 7.51
C PRO A 206 5.42 -20.82 6.29
N ALA A 207 6.57 -20.87 5.62
CA ALA A 207 6.78 -20.13 4.38
C ALA A 207 6.13 -20.85 3.18
N LEU A 208 5.10 -20.26 2.59
CA LEU A 208 4.34 -20.87 1.48
C LEU A 208 5.12 -21.02 0.17
N LYS A 209 6.13 -20.23 -0.10
CA LYS A 209 7.02 -20.27 -1.28
C LYS A 209 6.29 -20.42 -2.64
N PRO A 210 5.25 -19.62 -2.95
CA PRO A 210 4.40 -19.83 -4.12
C PRO A 210 5.14 -19.63 -5.46
N HIS A 211 6.18 -18.79 -5.48
CA HIS A 211 7.03 -18.62 -6.67
C HIS A 211 7.88 -19.87 -6.90
N ARG A 212 8.46 -20.46 -5.85
CA ARG A 212 9.24 -21.71 -5.94
C ARG A 212 8.37 -22.84 -6.47
N ALA A 213 7.14 -22.98 -5.94
CA ALA A 213 6.17 -23.99 -6.41
C ALA A 213 5.79 -23.78 -7.89
N GLY A 214 5.64 -22.51 -8.33
CA GLY A 214 5.32 -22.15 -9.72
C GLY A 214 6.50 -22.13 -10.69
N HIS A 215 7.75 -22.27 -10.22
CA HIS A 215 8.96 -21.95 -10.99
C HIS A 215 9.07 -22.70 -12.33
N LYS A 216 8.92 -24.03 -12.33
CA LYS A 216 8.98 -24.85 -13.56
C LYS A 216 7.98 -24.37 -14.61
N ARG A 217 6.77 -23.98 -14.18
CA ARG A 217 5.72 -23.46 -15.06
C ARG A 217 6.04 -22.04 -15.57
N ILE A 218 6.64 -21.18 -14.75
CA ILE A 218 7.12 -19.84 -15.17
C ILE A 218 8.15 -19.99 -16.27
N VAL A 219 9.18 -20.83 -16.08
CA VAL A 219 10.25 -21.08 -17.07
C VAL A 219 9.65 -21.54 -18.40
N ARG A 220 8.79 -22.57 -18.38
CA ARG A 220 8.12 -23.10 -19.59
C ARG A 220 7.31 -22.02 -20.32
N LEU A 221 6.52 -21.24 -19.61
CA LEU A 221 5.71 -20.17 -20.22
C LEU A 221 6.57 -19.02 -20.74
N SER A 222 7.67 -18.69 -20.07
CA SER A 222 8.64 -17.68 -20.51
C SER A 222 9.33 -18.09 -21.80
N GLN A 223 9.80 -19.34 -21.88
CA GLN A 223 10.38 -19.91 -23.11
C GLN A 223 9.37 -19.92 -24.26
N SER A 224 8.12 -20.34 -23.99
CA SER A 224 7.04 -20.30 -24.98
C SER A 224 6.77 -18.89 -25.49
N LEU A 225 6.80 -17.89 -24.60
CA LEU A 225 6.64 -16.47 -24.96
C LEU A 225 7.83 -15.96 -25.80
N ALA A 226 9.06 -16.33 -25.43
CA ALA A 226 10.28 -15.91 -26.14
C ALA A 226 10.29 -16.37 -27.61
N ARG A 227 9.87 -17.60 -27.88
CA ARG A 227 9.83 -18.20 -29.22
C ARG A 227 8.78 -17.60 -30.16
N LYS A 228 7.87 -16.73 -29.68
CA LYS A 228 6.77 -16.17 -30.50
C LYS A 228 7.14 -14.82 -31.11
N LYS A 229 6.76 -14.60 -32.38
CA LYS A 229 6.98 -13.36 -33.12
C LYS A 229 6.41 -12.16 -32.36
N LYS A 230 7.20 -11.10 -32.19
CA LYS A 230 6.76 -9.83 -31.58
C LYS A 230 5.59 -9.26 -32.36
N GLY A 231 4.56 -8.77 -31.65
CA GLY A 231 3.34 -8.23 -32.26
C GLY A 231 2.26 -9.27 -32.59
N SER A 232 2.56 -10.57 -32.65
CA SER A 232 1.57 -11.59 -33.02
C SER A 232 0.51 -11.83 -31.94
N ALA A 233 -0.71 -12.21 -32.36
CA ALA A 233 -1.80 -12.61 -31.47
C ALA A 233 -1.40 -13.79 -30.54
N ASN A 234 -0.63 -14.75 -31.06
CA ASN A 234 -0.15 -15.88 -30.29
C ASN A 234 0.85 -15.45 -29.19
N ARG A 235 1.68 -14.42 -29.46
CA ARG A 235 2.55 -13.84 -28.41
C ARG A 235 1.71 -13.11 -27.34
N ALA A 236 0.67 -12.40 -27.72
CA ALA A 236 -0.26 -11.76 -26.77
C ALA A 236 -0.96 -12.79 -25.87
N LYS A 237 -1.44 -13.91 -26.44
CA LYS A 237 -2.01 -15.04 -25.68
C LYS A 237 -1.00 -15.65 -24.70
N ALA A 238 0.25 -15.88 -25.13
CA ALA A 238 1.31 -16.42 -24.26
C ALA A 238 1.67 -15.46 -23.12
N LYS A 239 1.79 -14.16 -23.44
CA LYS A 239 2.02 -13.09 -22.43
C LYS A 239 0.90 -13.06 -21.39
N ALA A 240 -0.35 -13.17 -21.79
CA ALA A 240 -1.49 -13.20 -20.87
C ALA A 240 -1.48 -14.45 -19.96
N LYS A 241 -1.08 -15.62 -20.48
CA LYS A 241 -0.94 -16.85 -19.67
C LYS A 241 0.13 -16.68 -18.59
N LEU A 242 1.32 -16.16 -18.96
CA LEU A 242 2.41 -15.90 -18.01
C LEU A 242 2.00 -14.85 -16.98
N ALA A 243 1.38 -13.74 -17.40
CA ALA A 243 0.92 -12.67 -16.50
C ALA A 243 -0.11 -13.18 -15.48
N ARG A 244 -1.05 -14.05 -15.88
CA ARG A 244 -2.02 -14.69 -14.97
C ARG A 244 -1.34 -15.59 -13.94
N LEU A 245 -0.29 -16.32 -14.33
CA LEU A 245 0.48 -17.14 -13.38
C LEU A 245 1.19 -16.26 -12.32
N HIS A 246 1.87 -15.20 -12.75
CA HIS A 246 2.48 -14.24 -11.82
C HIS A 246 1.46 -13.59 -10.89
N LEU A 247 0.29 -13.21 -11.40
CA LEU A 247 -0.79 -12.65 -10.58
C LEU A 247 -1.28 -13.66 -9.53
N ARG A 248 -1.47 -14.93 -9.91
CA ARG A 248 -1.85 -16.00 -8.97
C ARG A 248 -0.83 -16.14 -7.83
N ILE A 249 0.46 -16.20 -8.17
CA ILE A 249 1.56 -16.29 -7.19
C ILE A 249 1.53 -15.09 -6.23
N ALA A 250 1.37 -13.87 -6.78
CA ALA A 250 1.27 -12.66 -5.98
C ALA A 250 0.04 -12.66 -5.06
N ASN A 251 -1.10 -13.16 -5.53
CA ASN A 251 -2.33 -13.23 -4.75
C ASN A 251 -2.23 -14.25 -3.61
N VAL A 252 -1.65 -15.45 -3.85
CA VAL A 252 -1.43 -16.46 -2.80
C VAL A 252 -0.56 -15.88 -1.68
N ARG A 253 0.57 -15.24 -2.02
CA ARG A 253 1.44 -14.57 -1.04
C ARG A 253 0.69 -13.50 -0.26
N LYS A 254 -0.03 -12.65 -1.00
CA LYS A 254 -0.77 -11.54 -0.40
C LYS A 254 -1.86 -12.03 0.57
N ASP A 255 -2.59 -13.09 0.23
CA ASP A 255 -3.62 -13.68 1.08
C ASP A 255 -3.03 -14.21 2.39
N ALA A 256 -1.93 -14.99 2.30
CA ALA A 256 -1.25 -15.49 3.48
C ALA A 256 -0.77 -14.37 4.41
N LEU A 257 -0.09 -13.36 3.84
CA LEU A 257 0.36 -12.20 4.61
C LEU A 257 -0.81 -11.43 5.23
N HIS A 258 -1.94 -11.31 4.53
CA HIS A 258 -3.13 -10.67 5.08
C HIS A 258 -3.72 -11.44 6.27
N LYS A 259 -3.77 -12.77 6.19
CA LYS A 259 -4.23 -13.63 7.30
C LYS A 259 -3.30 -13.44 8.50
N LEU A 260 -2.01 -13.68 8.32
CA LEU A 260 -1.01 -13.56 9.36
C LEU A 260 -1.01 -12.19 10.05
N THR A 261 -0.93 -11.10 9.27
CA THR A 261 -0.89 -9.75 9.85
C THR A 261 -2.23 -9.33 10.48
N THR A 262 -3.36 -9.92 10.07
CA THR A 262 -4.64 -9.71 10.76
C THR A 262 -4.64 -10.40 12.11
N THR A 263 -4.24 -11.68 12.17
CA THR A 263 -4.13 -12.43 13.42
C THR A 263 -3.23 -11.71 14.42
N LEU A 264 -2.04 -11.26 13.99
CA LEU A 264 -1.13 -10.52 14.86
C LEU A 264 -1.74 -9.22 15.38
N ALA A 265 -2.27 -8.38 14.51
CA ALA A 265 -2.86 -7.10 14.91
C ALA A 265 -4.12 -7.25 15.77
N THR A 266 -4.84 -8.36 15.64
CA THR A 266 -6.04 -8.63 16.46
C THR A 266 -5.69 -9.22 17.83
N ASN A 267 -4.68 -10.10 17.89
CA ASN A 267 -4.39 -10.87 19.10
C ASN A 267 -3.40 -10.19 20.05
N TYR A 268 -2.61 -9.22 19.59
CA TYR A 268 -1.59 -8.58 20.42
C TYR A 268 -1.73 -7.05 20.40
N SER A 269 -1.46 -6.43 21.55
CA SER A 269 -1.42 -4.99 21.71
C SER A 269 -0.06 -4.38 21.35
N THR A 270 1.02 -5.17 21.50
CA THR A 270 2.39 -4.77 21.16
C THR A 270 3.06 -5.84 20.31
N ILE A 271 3.59 -5.45 19.16
CA ILE A 271 4.20 -6.37 18.19
C ILE A 271 5.61 -5.86 17.87
N GLY A 272 6.62 -6.59 18.36
CA GLY A 272 8.03 -6.31 18.05
C GLY A 272 8.46 -6.97 16.75
N ILE A 273 9.13 -6.23 15.87
CA ILE A 273 9.71 -6.73 14.62
C ILE A 273 11.09 -6.14 14.37
N GLU A 274 11.93 -6.80 13.57
CA GLU A 274 13.24 -6.28 13.18
C GLU A 274 13.14 -5.26 12.02
N ASP A 275 14.11 -4.32 11.96
CA ASP A 275 14.29 -3.43 10.80
C ASP A 275 15.09 -4.13 9.70
N LEU A 276 14.46 -5.00 8.93
CA LEU A 276 15.12 -5.75 7.86
C LEU A 276 15.45 -4.87 6.66
N ASN A 277 16.74 -4.87 6.23
CA ASN A 277 17.15 -4.25 4.97
C ASN A 277 16.76 -5.13 3.76
N VAL A 278 15.46 -5.21 3.48
CA VAL A 278 14.94 -6.07 2.40
C VAL A 278 15.53 -5.70 1.03
N SER A 279 15.82 -4.43 0.77
CA SER A 279 16.42 -4.00 -0.50
C SER A 279 17.86 -4.51 -0.65
N GLY A 280 18.64 -4.54 0.43
CA GLY A 280 19.97 -5.15 0.48
C GLY A 280 19.91 -6.66 0.33
N MET A 281 18.99 -7.31 1.06
CA MET A 281 18.78 -8.75 0.97
C MET A 281 18.40 -9.23 -0.44
N LEU A 282 17.64 -8.44 -1.21
CA LEU A 282 17.27 -8.73 -2.59
C LEU A 282 18.42 -8.62 -3.59
N ARG A 283 19.56 -8.01 -3.21
CA ARG A 283 20.77 -7.98 -4.05
C ARG A 283 21.59 -9.28 -3.94
N ASN A 284 21.37 -10.08 -2.91
CA ASN A 284 22.02 -11.37 -2.76
C ASN A 284 21.40 -12.37 -3.76
N GLY A 285 22.15 -12.73 -4.81
CA GLY A 285 21.67 -13.59 -5.90
C GLY A 285 21.16 -14.97 -5.44
N SER A 286 21.75 -15.54 -4.39
CA SER A 286 21.37 -16.85 -3.85
C SER A 286 20.04 -16.79 -3.07
N LEU A 287 19.77 -15.71 -2.34
CA LEU A 287 18.62 -15.57 -1.45
C LEU A 287 17.49 -14.71 -2.02
N ALA A 288 17.77 -13.85 -3.01
CA ALA A 288 16.83 -12.87 -3.55
C ALA A 288 15.44 -13.45 -3.89
N ARG A 289 15.42 -14.65 -4.49
CA ARG A 289 14.18 -15.34 -4.85
C ARG A 289 13.36 -15.74 -3.62
N SER A 290 14.01 -16.27 -2.60
CA SER A 290 13.36 -16.67 -1.34
C SER A 290 12.88 -15.46 -0.56
N ILE A 291 13.66 -14.39 -0.50
CA ILE A 291 13.28 -13.11 0.14
C ILE A 291 12.09 -12.48 -0.59
N ALA A 292 12.10 -12.45 -1.94
CA ALA A 292 10.98 -11.96 -2.73
C ALA A 292 9.72 -12.82 -2.54
N ASP A 293 9.88 -14.11 -2.32
CA ASP A 293 8.76 -15.03 -2.07
C ASP A 293 8.18 -14.88 -0.66
N ALA A 294 9.00 -14.61 0.35
CA ALA A 294 8.57 -14.34 1.72
C ALA A 294 7.77 -13.01 1.83
N GLY A 295 8.20 -11.96 1.12
CA GLY A 295 7.48 -10.70 1.04
C GLY A 295 7.56 -9.82 2.30
N PHE A 296 8.70 -9.77 2.98
CA PHE A 296 8.93 -9.06 4.24
C PHE A 296 8.48 -7.59 4.25
N SER A 297 8.77 -6.84 3.15
CA SER A 297 8.31 -5.44 3.06
C SER A 297 6.78 -5.32 3.03
N GLU A 298 6.08 -6.25 2.38
CA GLU A 298 4.62 -6.28 2.34
C GLU A 298 4.04 -6.72 3.70
N PHE A 299 4.70 -7.64 4.41
CA PHE A 299 4.36 -8.02 5.78
C PHE A 299 4.39 -6.79 6.70
N ARG A 300 5.53 -6.07 6.77
CA ARG A 300 5.68 -4.86 7.57
C ARG A 300 4.63 -3.82 7.23
N ARG A 301 4.46 -3.50 5.95
CA ARG A 301 3.45 -2.53 5.48
C ARG A 301 2.02 -2.91 5.89
N GLN A 302 1.68 -4.22 5.82
CA GLN A 302 0.36 -4.68 6.22
C GLN A 302 0.17 -4.63 7.73
N LEU A 303 1.19 -4.99 8.48
CA LEU A 303 1.15 -4.98 9.94
C LEU A 303 0.98 -3.55 10.48
N GLU A 304 1.77 -2.59 9.98
CA GLU A 304 1.72 -1.19 10.39
C GLU A 304 0.32 -0.58 10.25
N TYR A 305 -0.32 -0.68 9.07
CA TYR A 305 -1.66 -0.07 8.93
C TYR A 305 -2.76 -0.83 9.67
N LYS A 306 -2.63 -2.15 9.82
CA LYS A 306 -3.60 -2.94 10.59
C LYS A 306 -3.48 -2.66 12.09
N ALA A 307 -2.27 -2.52 12.58
CA ALA A 307 -2.04 -2.12 13.97
C ALA A 307 -2.76 -0.79 14.30
N VAL A 308 -2.65 0.21 13.41
CA VAL A 308 -3.41 1.46 13.56
C VAL A 308 -4.92 1.19 13.62
N MET A 309 -5.44 0.26 12.80
CA MET A 309 -6.87 -0.07 12.76
C MET A 309 -7.38 -0.79 14.02
N THR A 310 -6.52 -1.56 14.67
CA THR A 310 -6.89 -2.40 15.85
C THR A 310 -6.44 -1.80 17.17
N GLY A 311 -5.78 -0.64 17.15
CA GLY A 311 -5.18 -0.03 18.34
C GLY A 311 -3.91 -0.72 18.84
N ALA A 312 -3.34 -1.66 18.09
CA ALA A 312 -2.06 -2.27 18.38
C ALA A 312 -0.90 -1.32 18.06
N GLN A 313 0.27 -1.57 18.65
CA GLN A 313 1.51 -0.83 18.39
C GLN A 313 2.54 -1.77 17.77
N VAL A 314 3.13 -1.37 16.64
CA VAL A 314 4.26 -2.06 16.04
C VAL A 314 5.54 -1.34 16.44
N ILE A 315 6.44 -2.05 17.09
CA ILE A 315 7.73 -1.55 17.51
C ILE A 315 8.82 -2.21 16.68
N VAL A 316 9.56 -1.39 15.96
CA VAL A 316 10.65 -1.83 15.10
C VAL A 316 11.95 -1.68 15.91
N ILE A 317 12.59 -2.80 16.21
CA ILE A 317 13.87 -2.79 16.92
C ILE A 317 15.02 -2.45 15.99
N ASP A 318 16.14 -2.02 16.56
CA ASP A 318 17.34 -1.67 15.80
C ASP A 318 17.83 -2.85 14.96
N ARG A 319 18.26 -2.57 13.74
CA ARG A 319 18.76 -3.54 12.76
C ARG A 319 19.98 -4.34 13.25
N PHE A 320 20.83 -3.71 14.05
CA PHE A 320 22.09 -4.28 14.53
C PHE A 320 21.94 -4.94 15.89
N TYR A 321 20.73 -4.90 16.48
CA TYR A 321 20.49 -5.63 17.72
C TYR A 321 20.68 -7.13 17.49
N PRO A 322 21.59 -7.80 18.25
CA PRO A 322 21.96 -9.19 18.00
C PRO A 322 20.91 -10.19 18.53
N SER A 323 19.66 -10.07 18.09
CA SER A 323 18.51 -10.83 18.56
C SER A 323 18.76 -12.34 18.58
N SER A 324 19.34 -12.88 17.52
CA SER A 324 19.61 -14.33 17.39
C SER A 324 20.86 -14.81 18.09
N LYS A 325 21.80 -13.91 18.42
CA LYS A 325 23.08 -14.23 19.09
C LYS A 325 23.00 -14.08 20.60
N THR A 326 22.10 -13.27 21.13
CA THR A 326 21.91 -13.01 22.55
C THR A 326 21.10 -14.11 23.19
N CYS A 327 21.60 -14.70 24.26
CA CYS A 327 20.84 -15.69 25.04
C CYS A 327 19.62 -15.04 25.69
N SER A 328 18.42 -15.54 25.40
CA SER A 328 17.20 -15.02 26.02
C SER A 328 17.05 -15.36 27.52
N GLY A 329 17.87 -16.24 28.07
CA GLY A 329 17.93 -16.52 29.51
C GLY A 329 18.77 -15.51 30.27
N CYS A 330 20.06 -15.42 29.96
CA CYS A 330 21.03 -14.64 30.73
C CYS A 330 21.60 -13.41 30.05
N GLY A 331 21.31 -13.17 28.76
CA GLY A 331 21.80 -12.01 28.01
C GLY A 331 23.20 -12.15 27.41
N THR A 332 23.91 -13.27 27.63
CA THR A 332 25.23 -13.52 27.04
C THR A 332 25.16 -13.55 25.53
N ILE A 333 26.09 -12.89 24.85
CA ILE A 333 26.20 -12.90 23.40
C ILE A 333 27.10 -14.04 22.94
N HIS A 334 26.63 -14.83 21.97
CA HIS A 334 27.30 -15.99 21.43
C HIS A 334 27.80 -15.76 20.00
N GLU A 335 28.96 -16.34 19.66
CA GLU A 335 29.47 -16.44 18.30
C GLU A 335 28.77 -17.62 17.59
N ILE A 336 27.61 -17.39 16.96
CA ILE A 336 26.86 -18.39 16.21
C ILE A 336 26.76 -18.00 14.73
N THR A 337 26.79 -19.01 13.87
CA THR A 337 26.70 -18.85 12.42
C THR A 337 25.25 -19.01 11.91
N LEU A 338 25.00 -18.66 10.65
CA LEU A 338 23.70 -18.90 10.03
C LEU A 338 23.30 -20.38 9.89
N ARG A 339 24.27 -21.30 10.03
CA ARG A 339 24.04 -22.76 9.97
C ARG A 339 23.51 -23.30 11.29
N ASP A 340 23.86 -22.66 12.39
CA ASP A 340 23.46 -23.09 13.72
C ASP A 340 21.98 -22.82 13.93
N ARG A 341 21.23 -23.87 14.22
CA ARG A 341 19.76 -23.80 14.40
C ARG A 341 19.34 -23.82 15.87
N VAL A 342 20.25 -24.20 16.74
CA VAL A 342 20.04 -24.29 18.18
C VAL A 342 21.05 -23.39 18.85
N LEU A 343 20.57 -22.54 19.77
CA LEU A 343 21.41 -21.79 20.70
C LEU A 343 21.57 -22.63 21.96
N SER A 344 22.82 -22.89 22.37
CA SER A 344 23.18 -23.53 23.63
C SER A 344 24.02 -22.55 24.44
N CYS A 345 23.63 -22.28 25.68
CA CYS A 345 24.28 -21.32 26.55
C CYS A 345 24.79 -21.99 27.84
N GLY A 346 25.92 -21.49 28.39
CA GLY A 346 26.45 -21.93 29.67
C GLY A 346 25.51 -21.74 30.86
N CYS A 347 24.46 -20.93 30.74
CA CYS A 347 23.41 -20.81 31.76
C CYS A 347 22.40 -21.98 31.75
N GLY A 348 22.61 -23.01 30.93
CA GLY A 348 21.74 -24.17 30.81
C GLY A 348 20.65 -24.03 29.73
N LEU A 349 20.46 -22.85 29.12
CA LEU A 349 19.46 -22.65 28.09
C LEU A 349 19.86 -23.34 26.79
N LYS A 350 18.97 -24.20 26.27
CA LYS A 350 19.10 -24.81 24.95
C LYS A 350 17.78 -24.68 24.21
N MET A 351 17.75 -23.91 23.12
CA MET A 351 16.52 -23.68 22.35
C MET A 351 16.78 -23.39 20.89
N ASN A 352 15.70 -23.44 20.07
CA ASN A 352 15.76 -23.01 18.68
C ASN A 352 16.19 -21.55 18.57
N ARG A 353 17.13 -21.25 17.66
CA ARG A 353 17.69 -19.92 17.48
C ARG A 353 16.65 -18.88 17.09
N ASP A 354 15.71 -19.25 16.20
CA ASP A 354 14.67 -18.33 15.70
C ASP A 354 13.66 -18.00 16.84
N LEU A 355 13.35 -18.98 17.73
CA LEU A 355 12.55 -18.76 18.92
C LEU A 355 13.30 -17.85 19.92
N ASN A 356 14.59 -18.12 20.15
CA ASN A 356 15.42 -17.24 20.99
C ASN A 356 15.42 -15.79 20.47
N ALA A 357 15.55 -15.61 19.14
CA ALA A 357 15.48 -14.29 18.53
C ALA A 357 14.12 -13.63 18.75
N ALA A 358 13.02 -14.34 18.56
CA ALA A 358 11.68 -13.82 18.77
C ALA A 358 11.44 -13.37 20.23
N ILE A 359 11.94 -14.12 21.21
CA ILE A 359 11.87 -13.73 22.64
C ILE A 359 12.67 -12.45 22.89
N ASN A 360 13.88 -12.33 22.34
CA ASN A 360 14.71 -11.15 22.47
C ASN A 360 14.09 -9.92 21.79
N ILE A 361 13.50 -10.10 20.59
CA ILE A 361 12.74 -9.06 19.88
C ILE A 361 11.58 -8.53 20.74
N ARG A 362 10.81 -9.43 21.35
CA ARG A 362 9.73 -9.05 22.29
C ARG A 362 10.25 -8.23 23.45
N ARG A 363 11.32 -8.71 24.10
CA ARG A 363 11.94 -8.04 25.27
C ARG A 363 12.41 -6.63 24.92
N GLN A 364 13.14 -6.50 23.80
CA GLN A 364 13.64 -5.21 23.32
C GLN A 364 12.50 -4.26 22.93
N ALA A 365 11.45 -4.76 22.29
CA ALA A 365 10.28 -3.96 21.95
C ALA A 365 9.58 -3.41 23.20
N LEU A 366 9.41 -4.22 24.24
CA LEU A 366 8.83 -3.78 25.51
C LEU A 366 9.70 -2.74 26.21
N ALA A 367 11.02 -2.90 26.18
CA ALA A 367 11.96 -1.92 26.72
C ALA A 367 11.84 -0.57 26.00
N LEU A 368 11.82 -0.55 24.67
CA LEU A 368 11.63 0.67 23.87
C LEU A 368 10.27 1.33 24.15
N GLN A 369 9.20 0.54 24.24
CA GLN A 369 7.86 1.04 24.57
C GLN A 369 7.84 1.73 25.94
N SER A 370 8.53 1.17 26.95
CA SER A 370 8.59 1.76 28.28
C SER A 370 9.31 3.10 28.29
N VAL A 371 10.36 3.24 27.49
CA VAL A 371 11.12 4.51 27.33
C VAL A 371 10.24 5.57 26.68
N GLU A 372 9.53 5.23 25.57
CA GLU A 372 8.61 6.15 24.89
C GLU A 372 7.50 6.63 25.83
N ARG A 373 6.90 5.71 26.61
CA ARG A 373 5.86 6.07 27.59
C ARG A 373 6.38 7.03 28.66
N LYS A 374 7.59 6.80 29.20
CA LYS A 374 8.22 7.69 30.18
C LYS A 374 8.51 9.07 29.59
N ALA A 375 9.02 9.14 28.35
CA ALA A 375 9.29 10.39 27.66
C ALA A 375 8.01 11.22 27.43
N LEU A 376 6.91 10.57 27.02
CA LEU A 376 5.60 11.22 26.85
C LEU A 376 5.02 11.71 28.17
N ALA A 377 5.13 10.94 29.24
CA ALA A 377 4.68 11.33 30.59
C ALA A 377 5.48 12.53 31.11
N GLY A 378 6.80 12.55 30.90
CA GLY A 378 7.66 13.69 31.27
C GLY A 378 7.34 14.96 30.48
N ALA A 379 7.05 14.83 29.17
CA ALA A 379 6.66 15.97 28.33
C ALA A 379 5.29 16.56 28.71
N SER A 380 4.33 15.74 29.11
CA SER A 380 3.01 16.21 29.57
C SER A 380 3.06 16.89 30.93
N ALA A 381 4.00 16.52 31.79
CA ALA A 381 4.20 17.17 33.08
C ALA A 381 4.84 18.58 32.98
N SER A 382 5.51 18.89 31.86
CA SER A 382 6.16 20.18 31.63
C SER A 382 5.28 21.23 30.94
N VAL A 383 4.09 20.86 30.43
CA VAL A 383 3.14 21.80 29.82
C VAL A 383 2.24 22.38 30.89
N LYS A 384 2.63 23.55 31.45
CA LYS A 384 1.71 24.39 32.24
C LYS A 384 0.51 24.74 31.36
N PRO A 385 -0.76 24.67 31.86
CA PRO A 385 -1.92 25.05 31.08
C PRO A 385 -1.81 26.51 30.70
N VAL A 386 -1.67 26.77 29.40
CA VAL A 386 -1.81 28.14 28.86
C VAL A 386 -3.28 28.51 29.00
N SER A 387 -3.57 29.46 29.91
CA SER A 387 -4.91 30.02 30.06
C SER A 387 -5.28 30.75 28.77
N VAL A 388 -6.17 30.14 28.00
CA VAL A 388 -6.77 30.79 26.82
C VAL A 388 -7.71 31.91 27.32
N LYS A 389 -7.20 33.13 27.40
CA LYS A 389 -8.06 34.32 27.52
C LYS A 389 -8.88 34.44 26.23
N GLN A 390 -10.13 34.09 26.31
CA GLN A 390 -11.12 34.38 25.26
C GLN A 390 -11.17 35.90 25.04
N LYS A 391 -10.59 36.40 23.97
CA LYS A 391 -10.91 37.73 23.44
C LYS A 391 -12.29 37.66 22.80
N LYS A 392 -13.32 38.17 23.53
CA LYS A 392 -14.60 38.55 22.93
C LYS A 392 -14.32 39.61 21.86
N ARG A 393 -14.61 39.30 20.61
CA ARG A 393 -14.71 40.27 19.53
C ARG A 393 -16.14 40.85 19.57
N ASP A 394 -16.25 42.07 20.00
CA ASP A 394 -17.47 42.88 19.87
C ASP A 394 -17.73 43.15 18.40
N VAL A 395 -18.87 42.63 17.93
CA VAL A 395 -19.44 42.97 16.62
C VAL A 395 -20.29 44.19 16.84
N HIS A 396 -19.77 45.37 16.58
CA HIS A 396 -20.59 46.55 16.43
C HIS A 396 -21.13 46.68 15.00
N ARG A 397 -22.45 46.63 14.93
CA ARG A 397 -23.26 47.08 13.78
C ARG A 397 -22.87 48.50 13.39
N ASN A 398 -22.74 48.78 12.11
CA ASN A 398 -23.17 50.03 11.54
C ASN A 398 -23.89 49.74 10.21
N VAL A 399 -25.20 49.91 10.31
CA VAL A 399 -26.14 50.20 9.21
C VAL A 399 -26.14 51.70 9.08
N GLN A 400 -25.84 52.26 7.89
CA GLN A 400 -26.56 53.39 7.29
C GLN A 400 -25.90 53.81 5.95
N THR A 401 -26.70 53.67 4.92
CA THR A 401 -27.02 54.64 3.84
C THR A 401 -25.89 55.30 3.05
N ALA A 402 -25.73 54.94 1.79
CA ALA A 402 -25.98 55.68 0.57
C ALA A 402 -25.76 54.79 -0.66
#